data_6087e583d955de47b0687d1008751fb7
#
_entry.id   6087e583d955de47b0687d1008751fb7
#
_cell.length_a   1.000
_cell.length_b   1.000
_cell.length_c   1.000
_cell.angle_alpha   90.00
_cell.angle_beta   90.00
_cell.angle_gamma   90.00
#
_symmetry.space_group_name_H-M   'P 1'
#
loop_
_entity.id
_entity.type
_entity.pdbx_description
1 polymer ?
#
loop_
_entity_poly.entity_id
_entity_poly.type
_entity_poly.pdbx_seq_one_letter_code
_entity_poly.pdbx_strand_id
1 'polypeptide(L)'
;MKQRQLNLLELIIIGALLLCTQLIWSTKVLGKSENSPQNPRVMIILVDMSDSANQARRTVCKEAFEKIYQNLRQGDRVVVGTITSRSYIEFKPTVDEEIPKKTIWDNRLQFERNLTNTKEKIRGETNKLLSRERGTLLTEILDSLNIADTIFHDEKERQKILILLSDMIEDSKEYNFDKDKITEEYINNVISHRQRNSLMPNFTGVKVYVAGASATDSNKFRAVQTFWARYLTKSGADFSPHRYGHSLINFENGS
;
A
#
# COMPACT_ATOMS: atom_id res chain seq x y z
N MET A 1 52.10 37.33 -39.10
CA MET A 1 50.86 36.85 -38.43
C MET A 1 49.68 37.67 -38.95
N LYS A 2 48.79 37.13 -39.75
CA LYS A 2 47.57 37.80 -40.24
C LYS A 2 46.47 37.67 -39.22
N GLN A 3 46.14 38.75 -38.52
CA GLN A 3 44.97 38.83 -37.65
C GLN A 3 43.71 38.85 -38.55
N ARG A 4 42.91 37.80 -38.50
CA ARG A 4 41.61 37.76 -39.15
C ARG A 4 40.65 38.64 -38.39
N GLN A 5 40.25 39.78 -38.92
CA GLN A 5 39.13 40.54 -38.41
C GLN A 5 37.85 39.75 -38.70
N LEU A 6 37.12 39.33 -37.65
CA LEU A 6 35.79 38.72 -37.77
C LEU A 6 34.84 39.79 -38.33
N ASN A 7 34.13 39.44 -39.37
CA ASN A 7 33.13 40.32 -39.97
C ASN A 7 31.91 40.46 -39.03
N LEU A 8 31.28 41.63 -39.04
CA LEU A 8 30.13 41.96 -38.20
C LEU A 8 29.02 40.89 -38.29
N LEU A 9 28.88 40.23 -39.44
CA LEU A 9 27.92 39.13 -39.69
C LEU A 9 28.25 37.87 -38.87
N GLU A 10 29.52 37.52 -38.76
CA GLU A 10 29.97 36.35 -37.96
C GLU A 10 29.77 36.59 -36.48
N LEU A 11 29.96 37.83 -35.97
CA LEU A 11 29.66 38.20 -34.58
C LEU A 11 28.18 38.14 -34.27
N ILE A 12 27.30 38.53 -35.20
CA ILE A 12 25.82 38.43 -35.01
C ILE A 12 25.37 36.96 -34.98
N ILE A 13 25.95 36.10 -35.82
CA ILE A 13 25.60 34.66 -35.86
C ILE A 13 26.06 33.96 -34.57
N ILE A 14 27.26 34.28 -34.05
CA ILE A 14 27.76 33.72 -32.78
C ILE A 14 26.92 34.21 -31.60
N GLY A 15 26.49 35.47 -31.60
CA GLY A 15 25.60 36.04 -30.60
C GLY A 15 24.20 35.37 -30.56
N ALA A 16 23.65 35.11 -31.75
CA ALA A 16 22.35 34.42 -31.88
C ALA A 16 22.41 32.95 -31.43
N LEU A 17 23.52 32.26 -31.76
CA LEU A 17 23.73 30.86 -31.31
C LEU A 17 23.91 30.78 -29.77
N LEU A 18 24.60 31.72 -29.14
CA LEU A 18 24.76 31.79 -27.68
C LEU A 18 23.43 32.10 -26.98
N LEU A 19 22.57 32.96 -27.56
CA LEU A 19 21.23 33.27 -27.04
C LEU A 19 20.31 32.06 -27.15
N CYS A 20 20.35 31.31 -28.26
CA CYS A 20 19.58 30.07 -28.43
C CYS A 20 19.98 28.98 -27.43
N THR A 21 21.27 28.83 -27.12
CA THR A 21 21.73 27.84 -26.13
C THR A 21 21.30 28.19 -24.71
N GLN A 22 21.22 29.48 -24.36
CA GLN A 22 20.72 29.90 -23.04
C GLN A 22 19.19 29.70 -22.91
N LEU A 23 18.42 29.87 -23.98
CA LEU A 23 16.99 29.58 -24.01
C LEU A 23 16.69 28.08 -23.86
N ILE A 24 17.50 27.22 -24.46
CA ILE A 24 17.35 25.76 -24.35
C ILE A 24 17.73 25.26 -22.92
N TRP A 25 18.67 25.93 -22.25
CA TRP A 25 19.01 25.59 -20.86
C TRP A 25 17.96 26.12 -19.85
N SER A 26 17.36 27.27 -20.10
CA SER A 26 16.29 27.81 -19.25
C SER A 26 15.01 26.98 -19.26
N THR A 27 14.70 26.29 -20.35
CA THR A 27 13.51 25.41 -20.41
C THR A 27 13.70 24.08 -19.69
N LYS A 28 14.92 23.67 -19.36
CA LYS A 28 15.20 22.47 -18.54
C LYS A 28 15.11 22.71 -17.02
N VAL A 29 15.00 23.95 -16.58
CA VAL A 29 14.88 24.33 -15.15
C VAL A 29 13.44 24.75 -14.78
N LEU A 30 12.52 24.82 -15.76
CA LEU A 30 11.09 24.92 -15.46
C LEU A 30 10.66 23.57 -14.86
N GLY A 31 10.54 23.60 -13.55
CA GLY A 31 10.34 22.49 -12.66
C GLY A 31 9.42 21.40 -13.21
N LYS A 32 9.81 20.17 -12.96
CA LYS A 32 8.92 19.04 -12.94
C LYS A 32 7.69 19.49 -12.15
N SER A 33 6.63 19.84 -12.86
CA SER A 33 5.32 20.09 -12.23
C SER A 33 4.99 18.79 -11.47
N GLU A 34 4.92 18.85 -10.16
CA GLU A 34 4.47 17.75 -9.28
C GLU A 34 3.02 17.35 -9.55
N ASN A 35 2.40 17.89 -10.60
CA ASN A 35 1.03 17.65 -11.04
C ASN A 35 0.93 16.80 -12.31
N SER A 36 1.79 15.78 -12.50
CA SER A 36 1.36 14.70 -13.38
C SER A 36 0.17 14.02 -12.71
N PRO A 37 -0.95 13.80 -13.43
CA PRO A 37 -2.10 13.11 -12.85
C PRO A 37 -1.65 11.74 -12.38
N GLN A 38 -1.44 11.58 -11.08
CA GLN A 38 -1.10 10.29 -10.50
C GLN A 38 -2.31 9.40 -10.69
N ASN A 39 -2.09 8.19 -11.21
CA ASN A 39 -3.16 7.22 -11.37
C ASN A 39 -3.85 6.98 -10.02
N PRO A 40 -5.19 6.94 -9.98
CA PRO A 40 -5.91 6.62 -8.77
C PRO A 40 -5.49 5.25 -8.24
N ARG A 41 -5.61 5.06 -6.93
CA ARG A 41 -5.21 3.83 -6.25
C ARG A 41 -6.44 3.07 -5.77
N VAL A 42 -6.31 1.77 -5.68
CA VAL A 42 -7.17 0.94 -4.83
C VAL A 42 -6.34 0.47 -3.63
N MET A 43 -6.78 0.81 -2.44
CA MET A 43 -6.13 0.45 -1.18
C MET A 43 -7.02 -0.52 -0.42
N ILE A 44 -6.50 -1.73 -0.21
CA ILE A 44 -7.16 -2.72 0.64
C ILE A 44 -6.42 -2.74 1.98
N ILE A 45 -7.13 -2.47 3.06
CA ILE A 45 -6.62 -2.46 4.43
C ILE A 45 -7.26 -3.63 5.16
N LEU A 46 -6.47 -4.66 5.46
CA LEU A 46 -6.91 -5.81 6.24
C LEU A 46 -6.44 -5.63 7.69
N VAL A 47 -7.39 -5.61 8.60
CA VAL A 47 -7.17 -5.40 10.03
C VAL A 47 -7.31 -6.72 10.77
N ASP A 48 -6.26 -7.13 11.44
CA ASP A 48 -6.27 -8.28 12.32
C ASP A 48 -7.08 -7.99 13.58
N MET A 49 -8.12 -8.78 13.79
CA MET A 49 -9.03 -8.70 14.91
C MET A 49 -8.85 -9.84 15.91
N SER A 50 -7.70 -10.50 15.93
CA SER A 50 -7.42 -11.56 16.91
C SER A 50 -7.42 -11.04 18.36
N ASP A 51 -7.76 -11.93 19.29
CA ASP A 51 -7.79 -11.62 20.73
C ASP A 51 -6.40 -11.23 21.28
N SER A 52 -5.32 -11.58 20.59
CA SER A 52 -3.95 -11.17 20.91
C SER A 52 -3.69 -9.68 20.66
N ALA A 53 -4.61 -8.96 20.00
CA ALA A 53 -4.51 -7.52 19.75
C ALA A 53 -4.66 -6.71 21.05
N ASN A 54 -3.56 -6.49 21.74
CA ASN A 54 -3.51 -5.67 22.95
C ASN A 54 -3.65 -4.17 22.63
N GLN A 55 -3.81 -3.33 23.67
CA GLN A 55 -3.96 -1.88 23.55
C GLN A 55 -2.80 -1.23 22.74
N ALA A 56 -1.57 -1.70 22.95
CA ALA A 56 -0.40 -1.16 22.24
C ALA A 56 -0.49 -1.42 20.73
N ARG A 57 -0.88 -2.63 20.30
CA ARG A 57 -1.08 -2.95 18.87
C ARG A 57 -2.20 -2.10 18.28
N ARG A 58 -3.33 -1.95 18.97
CA ARG A 58 -4.42 -1.08 18.50
C ARG A 58 -3.97 0.36 18.28
N THR A 59 -3.12 0.90 19.16
CA THR A 59 -2.53 2.24 18.98
C THR A 59 -1.69 2.31 17.72
N VAL A 60 -0.80 1.34 17.49
CA VAL A 60 0.03 1.26 16.28
C VAL A 60 -0.83 1.19 15.02
N CYS A 61 -1.88 0.36 15.02
CA CYS A 61 -2.79 0.25 13.87
C CYS A 61 -3.55 1.57 13.61
N LYS A 62 -3.96 2.29 14.66
CA LYS A 62 -4.59 3.61 14.52
C LYS A 62 -3.62 4.65 13.95
N GLU A 63 -2.38 4.68 14.43
CA GLU A 63 -1.35 5.58 13.91
C GLU A 63 -1.01 5.27 12.45
N ALA A 64 -0.93 3.98 12.09
CA ALA A 64 -0.72 3.56 10.72
C ALA A 64 -1.89 3.99 9.82
N PHE A 65 -3.12 3.79 10.29
CA PHE A 65 -4.31 4.22 9.55
C PHE A 65 -4.37 5.75 9.37
N GLU A 66 -4.04 6.53 10.37
CA GLU A 66 -4.00 8.00 10.24
C GLU A 66 -2.99 8.45 9.17
N LYS A 67 -1.83 7.81 9.08
CA LYS A 67 -0.85 8.09 8.00
C LYS A 67 -1.42 7.75 6.62
N ILE A 68 -2.13 6.61 6.49
CA ILE A 68 -2.81 6.24 5.25
C ILE A 68 -3.87 7.28 4.91
N TYR A 69 -4.72 7.64 5.88
CA TYR A 69 -5.81 8.59 5.72
C TYR A 69 -5.33 9.98 5.24
N GLN A 70 -4.23 10.48 5.80
CA GLN A 70 -3.63 11.75 5.39
C GLN A 70 -3.11 11.72 3.94
N ASN A 71 -2.79 10.54 3.42
CA ASN A 71 -2.31 10.33 2.05
C ASN A 71 -3.41 10.00 1.04
N LEU A 72 -4.69 9.99 1.45
CA LEU A 72 -5.82 9.72 0.55
C LEU A 72 -6.01 10.82 -0.48
N ARG A 73 -6.17 10.43 -1.74
CA ARG A 73 -6.29 11.31 -2.91
C ARG A 73 -7.66 11.17 -3.57
N GLN A 74 -8.03 12.16 -4.37
CA GLN A 74 -9.23 12.10 -5.21
C GLN A 74 -9.13 10.92 -6.18
N GLY A 75 -10.19 10.15 -6.31
CA GLY A 75 -10.26 8.95 -7.15
C GLY A 75 -9.73 7.68 -6.50
N ASP A 76 -9.13 7.73 -5.30
CA ASP A 76 -8.73 6.52 -4.58
C ASP A 76 -9.97 5.73 -4.14
N ARG A 77 -9.93 4.40 -4.27
CA ARG A 77 -10.87 3.48 -3.64
C ARG A 77 -10.24 2.89 -2.39
N VAL A 78 -10.96 2.92 -1.28
CA VAL A 78 -10.51 2.40 0.01
C VAL A 78 -11.45 1.28 0.43
N VAL A 79 -10.89 0.09 0.60
CA VAL A 79 -11.60 -1.08 1.13
C VAL A 79 -10.96 -1.44 2.46
N VAL A 80 -11.75 -1.46 3.54
CA VAL A 80 -11.29 -1.89 4.86
C VAL A 80 -12.06 -3.13 5.28
N GLY A 81 -11.33 -4.19 5.60
CA GLY A 81 -11.92 -5.44 6.06
C GLY A 81 -11.15 -6.03 7.24
N THR A 82 -11.70 -7.08 7.83
CA THR A 82 -11.11 -7.78 8.97
C THR A 82 -10.52 -9.11 8.58
N ILE A 83 -9.40 -9.46 9.21
CA ILE A 83 -8.85 -10.81 9.24
C ILE A 83 -9.51 -11.52 10.41
N THR A 84 -10.16 -12.66 10.15
CA THR A 84 -10.90 -13.44 11.15
C THR A 84 -10.65 -14.93 10.95
N SER A 85 -11.25 -15.76 11.80
CA SER A 85 -11.24 -17.24 11.67
C SER A 85 -12.09 -17.80 10.50
N ARG A 86 -12.75 -16.95 9.74
CA ARG A 86 -13.61 -17.33 8.60
C ARG A 86 -13.54 -16.29 7.48
N SER A 87 -12.36 -15.71 7.30
CA SER A 87 -12.15 -14.61 6.38
C SER A 87 -12.68 -14.89 4.97
N TYR A 88 -12.45 -16.08 4.44
CA TYR A 88 -12.84 -16.40 3.07
C TYR A 88 -14.37 -16.55 2.88
N ILE A 89 -15.09 -17.00 3.90
CA ILE A 89 -16.52 -17.32 3.79
C ILE A 89 -17.41 -16.12 4.14
N GLU A 90 -16.98 -15.33 5.12
CA GLU A 90 -17.80 -14.30 5.76
C GLU A 90 -17.28 -12.87 5.52
N PHE A 91 -16.36 -12.71 4.57
CA PHE A 91 -15.79 -11.38 4.32
C PHE A 91 -16.86 -10.38 3.90
N LYS A 92 -16.99 -9.35 4.71
CA LYS A 92 -17.78 -8.17 4.39
C LYS A 92 -16.94 -6.95 4.73
N PRO A 93 -16.63 -6.09 3.75
CA PRO A 93 -15.87 -4.90 4.04
C PRO A 93 -16.64 -3.98 5.00
N THR A 94 -15.96 -3.45 5.99
CA THR A 94 -16.49 -2.39 6.87
C THR A 94 -16.56 -1.07 6.14
N VAL A 95 -15.61 -0.83 5.23
CA VAL A 95 -15.54 0.33 4.34
C VAL A 95 -15.30 -0.19 2.93
N ASP A 96 -16.05 0.34 1.96
CA ASP A 96 -15.78 0.25 0.53
C ASP A 96 -16.26 1.54 -0.10
N GLU A 97 -15.35 2.50 -0.22
CA GLU A 97 -15.66 3.87 -0.63
C GLU A 97 -14.68 4.36 -1.68
N GLU A 98 -15.21 5.04 -2.69
CA GLU A 98 -14.40 5.77 -3.66
C GLU A 98 -14.40 7.26 -3.31
N ILE A 99 -13.20 7.86 -3.21
CA ILE A 99 -13.04 9.28 -2.93
C ILE A 99 -13.41 10.08 -4.18
N PRO A 100 -14.36 11.01 -4.10
CA PRO A 100 -14.80 11.79 -5.25
C PRO A 100 -13.63 12.43 -6.00
N LYS A 101 -13.66 12.33 -7.34
CA LYS A 101 -12.73 13.01 -8.22
C LYS A 101 -13.44 14.19 -8.85
N LYS A 102 -12.85 15.38 -8.75
CA LYS A 102 -13.41 16.60 -9.29
C LYS A 102 -13.40 16.57 -10.82
N THR A 103 -14.54 16.94 -11.41
CA THR A 103 -14.69 17.18 -12.85
C THR A 103 -14.95 18.65 -13.14
N ILE A 104 -14.85 19.08 -14.41
CA ILE A 104 -15.10 20.47 -14.82
C ILE A 104 -16.59 20.89 -14.65
N TRP A 105 -17.49 19.92 -14.55
CA TRP A 105 -18.93 20.13 -14.44
C TRP A 105 -19.42 20.16 -12.99
N ASP A 106 -18.56 19.84 -12.02
CA ASP A 106 -18.96 19.72 -10.62
C ASP A 106 -19.18 21.11 -9.99
N ASN A 107 -20.31 21.25 -9.29
CA ASN A 107 -20.50 22.36 -8.39
C ASN A 107 -19.48 22.27 -7.24
N ARG A 108 -18.68 23.31 -7.08
CA ARG A 108 -17.58 23.34 -6.11
C ARG A 108 -18.03 23.00 -4.68
N LEU A 109 -19.11 23.64 -4.20
CA LEU A 109 -19.58 23.44 -2.84
C LEU A 109 -20.10 22.00 -2.62
N GLN A 110 -20.81 21.47 -3.60
CA GLN A 110 -21.32 20.10 -3.54
C GLN A 110 -20.17 19.09 -3.56
N PHE A 111 -19.18 19.31 -4.43
CA PHE A 111 -17.99 18.47 -4.49
C PHE A 111 -17.23 18.45 -3.15
N GLU A 112 -16.93 19.63 -2.57
CA GLU A 112 -16.21 19.74 -1.29
C GLU A 112 -16.96 19.03 -0.14
N ARG A 113 -18.28 19.17 -0.10
CA ARG A 113 -19.12 18.44 0.87
C ARG A 113 -19.03 16.92 0.68
N ASN A 114 -19.17 16.43 -0.55
CA ASN A 114 -19.10 15.01 -0.83
C ASN A 114 -17.70 14.46 -0.49
N LEU A 115 -16.65 15.17 -0.85
CA LEU A 115 -15.26 14.80 -0.52
C LEU A 115 -15.07 14.69 1.00
N THR A 116 -15.51 15.71 1.75
CA THR A 116 -15.40 15.71 3.21
C THR A 116 -16.20 14.56 3.82
N ASN A 117 -17.46 14.40 3.43
CA ASN A 117 -18.33 13.34 3.96
C ASN A 117 -17.77 11.94 3.70
N THR A 118 -17.25 11.69 2.49
CA THR A 118 -16.63 10.38 2.15
C THR A 118 -15.40 10.13 2.99
N LYS A 119 -14.51 11.12 3.11
CA LYS A 119 -13.29 10.98 3.94
C LYS A 119 -13.63 10.78 5.41
N GLU A 120 -14.59 11.51 5.97
CA GLU A 120 -15.02 11.33 7.36
C GLU A 120 -15.70 9.99 7.60
N LYS A 121 -16.48 9.48 6.63
CA LYS A 121 -17.06 8.14 6.70
C LYS A 121 -15.97 7.07 6.78
N ILE A 122 -14.97 7.13 5.88
CA ILE A 122 -13.83 6.21 5.89
C ILE A 122 -13.14 6.25 7.25
N ARG A 123 -12.83 7.45 7.76
CA ARG A 123 -12.14 7.63 9.05
C ARG A 123 -12.97 7.12 10.22
N GLY A 124 -14.23 7.49 10.27
CA GLY A 124 -15.14 7.13 11.35
C GLY A 124 -15.37 5.63 11.48
N GLU A 125 -15.71 4.96 10.35
CA GLU A 125 -15.96 3.52 10.36
C GLU A 125 -14.68 2.71 10.63
N THR A 126 -13.53 3.13 10.07
CA THR A 126 -12.26 2.46 10.34
C THR A 126 -11.82 2.64 11.80
N ASN A 127 -11.93 3.83 12.36
CA ASN A 127 -11.58 4.06 13.77
C ASN A 127 -12.52 3.32 14.73
N LYS A 128 -13.79 3.19 14.38
CA LYS A 128 -14.75 2.37 15.12
C LYS A 128 -14.35 0.88 15.09
N LEU A 129 -13.92 0.37 13.92
CA LEU A 129 -13.39 -0.97 13.80
C LEU A 129 -12.14 -1.18 14.66
N LEU A 130 -11.14 -0.31 14.54
CA LEU A 130 -9.87 -0.36 15.30
C LEU A 130 -10.04 -0.18 16.82
N SER A 131 -11.22 0.25 17.27
CA SER A 131 -11.54 0.44 18.69
C SER A 131 -12.33 -0.72 19.28
N ARG A 132 -12.69 -1.74 18.51
CA ARG A 132 -13.40 -2.93 19.03
C ARG A 132 -12.50 -3.71 20.00
N GLU A 133 -13.06 -4.12 21.13
CA GLU A 133 -12.33 -4.86 22.16
C GLU A 133 -12.38 -6.38 21.99
N ARG A 134 -13.41 -6.88 21.31
CA ARG A 134 -13.59 -8.32 21.09
C ARG A 134 -13.05 -8.72 19.73
N GLY A 135 -12.18 -9.72 19.74
CA GLY A 135 -11.55 -10.29 18.58
C GLY A 135 -12.07 -11.68 18.21
N THR A 136 -11.31 -12.37 17.38
CA THR A 136 -11.53 -13.76 16.97
C THR A 136 -10.45 -14.66 17.58
N LEU A 137 -10.80 -15.93 17.81
CA LEU A 137 -9.87 -16.90 18.38
C LEU A 137 -8.74 -17.29 17.43
N LEU A 138 -8.99 -17.20 16.11
CA LEU A 138 -8.05 -17.58 15.05
C LEU A 138 -7.82 -16.38 14.10
N THR A 139 -6.69 -16.40 13.42
CA THR A 139 -6.24 -15.35 12.50
C THR A 139 -5.84 -15.97 11.17
N GLU A 140 -6.75 -16.02 10.20
CA GLU A 140 -6.54 -16.60 8.87
C GLU A 140 -6.02 -15.54 7.90
N ILE A 141 -4.74 -15.13 8.04
CA ILE A 141 -4.11 -14.12 7.18
C ILE A 141 -4.00 -14.65 5.75
N LEU A 142 -3.49 -15.90 5.60
CA LEU A 142 -3.29 -16.52 4.28
C LEU A 142 -4.57 -16.54 3.44
N ASP A 143 -5.72 -16.80 4.07
CA ASP A 143 -7.01 -16.84 3.38
C ASP A 143 -7.57 -15.43 3.13
N SER A 144 -7.27 -14.49 4.01
CA SER A 144 -7.59 -13.07 3.78
C SER A 144 -6.88 -12.49 2.55
N LEU A 145 -5.68 -12.97 2.23
CA LEU A 145 -4.95 -12.55 1.03
C LEU A 145 -5.67 -12.97 -0.26
N ASN A 146 -6.37 -14.10 -0.29
CA ASN A 146 -7.17 -14.51 -1.44
C ASN A 146 -8.38 -13.58 -1.68
N ILE A 147 -8.94 -13.02 -0.61
CA ILE A 147 -10.00 -12.02 -0.72
C ILE A 147 -9.46 -10.74 -1.35
N ALA A 148 -8.29 -10.29 -0.88
CA ALA A 148 -7.63 -9.12 -1.47
C ALA A 148 -7.33 -9.33 -2.96
N ASP A 149 -6.88 -10.52 -3.36
CA ASP A 149 -6.66 -10.89 -4.76
C ASP A 149 -7.96 -10.78 -5.57
N THR A 150 -9.06 -11.33 -5.07
CA THR A 150 -10.36 -11.24 -5.74
C THR A 150 -10.80 -9.78 -5.97
N ILE A 151 -10.64 -8.91 -4.96
CA ILE A 151 -10.98 -7.49 -5.10
C ILE A 151 -10.05 -6.79 -6.10
N PHE A 152 -8.75 -7.09 -6.06
CA PHE A 152 -7.79 -6.52 -7.00
C PHE A 152 -7.98 -6.99 -8.44
N HIS A 153 -8.58 -8.15 -8.65
CA HIS A 153 -8.83 -8.70 -9.99
C HIS A 153 -9.70 -7.75 -10.83
N ASP A 154 -10.67 -7.11 -10.21
CA ASP A 154 -11.59 -6.19 -10.87
C ASP A 154 -10.99 -4.80 -11.12
N GLU A 155 -9.85 -4.48 -10.49
CA GLU A 155 -9.19 -3.19 -10.56
C GLU A 155 -8.05 -3.18 -11.58
N LYS A 156 -8.37 -2.89 -12.84
CA LYS A 156 -7.39 -2.97 -13.95
C LYS A 156 -6.57 -1.70 -14.13
N GLU A 157 -7.13 -0.53 -13.78
CA GLU A 157 -6.53 0.77 -14.08
C GLU A 157 -5.93 1.49 -12.87
N ARG A 158 -6.25 1.00 -11.66
CA ARG A 158 -5.76 1.60 -10.42
C ARG A 158 -4.44 0.97 -9.97
N GLN A 159 -3.58 1.77 -9.36
CA GLN A 159 -2.43 1.25 -8.61
C GLN A 159 -2.94 0.46 -7.41
N LYS A 160 -2.44 -0.76 -7.23
CA LYS A 160 -2.91 -1.70 -6.21
C LYS A 160 -2.02 -1.63 -4.97
N ILE A 161 -2.61 -1.37 -3.81
CA ILE A 161 -1.91 -1.29 -2.53
C ILE A 161 -2.63 -2.16 -1.52
N LEU A 162 -1.91 -3.12 -0.94
CA LEU A 162 -2.37 -3.94 0.17
C LEU A 162 -1.68 -3.48 1.46
N ILE A 163 -2.46 -3.22 2.49
CA ILE A 163 -1.97 -2.88 3.82
C ILE A 163 -2.48 -3.91 4.82
N LEU A 164 -1.55 -4.55 5.54
CA LEU A 164 -1.85 -5.51 6.59
C LEU A 164 -1.57 -4.85 7.93
N LEU A 165 -2.62 -4.65 8.72
CA LEU A 165 -2.53 -4.16 10.10
C LEU A 165 -2.65 -5.36 11.04
N SER A 166 -1.53 -6.05 11.28
CA SER A 166 -1.45 -7.34 11.97
C SER A 166 -0.07 -7.57 12.59
N ASP A 167 0.03 -8.44 13.61
CA ASP A 167 1.33 -8.96 14.06
C ASP A 167 1.95 -9.95 13.09
N MET A 168 1.18 -10.36 12.08
CA MET A 168 1.58 -11.31 11.05
C MET A 168 1.77 -12.74 11.55
N ILE A 169 1.18 -13.06 12.71
CA ILE A 169 1.14 -14.43 13.25
C ILE A 169 -0.10 -15.14 12.69
N GLU A 170 0.12 -16.02 11.73
CA GLU A 170 -0.92 -16.90 11.21
C GLU A 170 -1.34 -17.88 12.30
N ASP A 171 -2.64 -17.94 12.61
CA ASP A 171 -3.23 -18.94 13.48
C ASP A 171 -4.53 -19.44 12.85
N SER A 172 -4.40 -20.46 12.03
CA SER A 172 -5.51 -21.13 11.36
C SER A 172 -5.57 -22.60 11.74
N LYS A 173 -6.53 -23.31 11.16
CA LYS A 173 -6.63 -24.76 11.35
C LYS A 173 -5.47 -25.53 10.75
N GLU A 174 -4.87 -24.99 9.67
CA GLU A 174 -3.81 -25.64 8.93
C GLU A 174 -2.41 -25.22 9.38
N TYR A 175 -2.26 -23.97 9.84
CA TYR A 175 -0.94 -23.39 10.19
C TYR A 175 -1.04 -22.59 11.47
N ASN A 176 -0.05 -22.78 12.34
CA ASN A 176 0.02 -22.03 13.59
C ASN A 176 1.45 -21.51 13.82
N PHE A 177 1.67 -20.24 13.48
CA PHE A 177 3.02 -19.66 13.57
C PHE A 177 3.51 -19.46 14.99
N ASP A 178 2.64 -19.46 16.00
CA ASP A 178 3.10 -19.46 17.39
C ASP A 178 3.71 -20.79 17.81
N LYS A 179 3.11 -21.90 17.39
CA LYS A 179 3.51 -23.25 17.80
C LYS A 179 4.53 -23.87 16.85
N ASP A 180 4.41 -23.58 15.57
CA ASP A 180 5.23 -24.20 14.53
C ASP A 180 6.63 -23.61 14.48
N LYS A 181 7.61 -24.46 14.19
CA LYS A 181 8.97 -24.03 13.89
C LYS A 181 9.05 -23.63 12.42
N ILE A 182 9.11 -22.34 12.16
CA ILE A 182 9.16 -21.78 10.80
C ILE A 182 10.57 -21.93 10.24
N THR A 183 10.84 -23.12 9.67
CA THR A 183 12.10 -23.45 8.97
C THR A 183 11.98 -23.20 7.48
N GLU A 184 13.09 -23.25 6.76
CA GLU A 184 13.12 -23.23 5.29
C GLU A 184 12.22 -24.31 4.67
N GLU A 185 12.26 -25.52 5.22
CA GLU A 185 11.43 -26.64 4.78
C GLU A 185 9.94 -26.35 5.03
N TYR A 186 9.61 -25.83 6.22
CA TYR A 186 8.24 -25.42 6.55
C TYR A 186 7.71 -24.39 5.56
N ILE A 187 8.48 -23.34 5.28
CA ILE A 187 8.11 -22.28 4.32
C ILE A 187 7.84 -22.87 2.94
N ASN A 188 8.74 -23.73 2.44
CA ASN A 188 8.58 -24.35 1.14
C ASN A 188 7.37 -25.27 1.08
N ASN A 189 7.09 -26.02 2.16
CA ASN A 189 5.93 -26.90 2.25
C ASN A 189 4.61 -26.12 2.22
N VAL A 190 4.50 -25.04 2.99
CA VAL A 190 3.29 -24.18 2.99
C VAL A 190 3.07 -23.56 1.62
N ILE A 191 4.10 -22.95 1.03
CA ILE A 191 4.00 -22.34 -0.30
C ILE A 191 3.59 -23.37 -1.36
N SER A 192 4.23 -24.53 -1.37
CA SER A 192 3.93 -25.62 -2.32
C SER A 192 2.52 -26.18 -2.14
N HIS A 193 2.07 -26.30 -0.89
CA HIS A 193 0.70 -26.72 -0.58
C HIS A 193 -0.32 -25.71 -1.11
N ARG A 194 -0.12 -24.43 -0.84
CA ARG A 194 -1.01 -23.36 -1.32
C ARG A 194 -1.04 -23.29 -2.86
N GLN A 195 0.11 -23.45 -3.52
CA GLN A 195 0.18 -23.47 -4.99
C GLN A 195 -0.55 -24.66 -5.60
N ARG A 196 -0.36 -25.89 -5.07
CA ARG A 196 -1.02 -27.10 -5.58
C ARG A 196 -2.54 -27.04 -5.44
N ASN A 197 -3.03 -26.38 -4.41
CA ASN A 197 -4.48 -26.25 -4.15
C ASN A 197 -5.09 -24.97 -4.77
N SER A 198 -4.35 -24.24 -5.61
CA SER A 198 -4.79 -22.99 -6.23
C SER A 198 -5.21 -21.91 -5.22
N LEU A 199 -4.58 -21.93 -4.04
CA LEU A 199 -4.82 -20.99 -2.94
C LEU A 199 -3.74 -19.89 -2.86
N MET A 200 -2.84 -19.81 -3.84
CA MET A 200 -1.82 -18.77 -3.91
C MET A 200 -2.40 -17.53 -4.61
N PRO A 201 -2.47 -16.37 -3.95
CA PRO A 201 -2.98 -15.15 -4.58
C PRO A 201 -2.04 -14.66 -5.69
N ASN A 202 -2.59 -13.93 -6.65
CA ASN A 202 -1.81 -13.25 -7.68
C ASN A 202 -1.69 -11.75 -7.36
N PHE A 203 -0.58 -11.35 -6.78
CA PHE A 203 -0.31 -9.96 -6.43
C PHE A 203 0.63 -9.24 -7.41
N THR A 204 0.64 -9.64 -8.67
CA THR A 204 1.40 -8.93 -9.70
C THR A 204 0.98 -7.45 -9.77
N GLY A 205 1.93 -6.55 -9.54
CA GLY A 205 1.69 -5.10 -9.50
C GLY A 205 1.04 -4.58 -8.20
N VAL A 206 0.90 -5.43 -7.18
CA VAL A 206 0.40 -5.02 -5.85
C VAL A 206 1.56 -4.64 -4.95
N LYS A 207 1.56 -3.41 -4.45
CA LYS A 207 2.51 -2.94 -3.44
C LYS A 207 1.99 -3.31 -2.05
N VAL A 208 2.82 -3.97 -1.23
CA VAL A 208 2.41 -4.48 0.08
C VAL A 208 3.12 -3.74 1.22
N TYR A 209 2.33 -3.32 2.22
CA TYR A 209 2.77 -2.73 3.48
C TYR A 209 2.26 -3.55 4.66
N VAL A 210 3.08 -3.63 5.71
CA VAL A 210 2.72 -4.29 6.98
C VAL A 210 3.03 -3.35 8.14
N ALA A 211 2.07 -3.17 9.03
CA ALA A 211 2.23 -2.47 10.30
C ALA A 211 1.64 -3.30 11.44
N GLY A 212 2.26 -3.26 12.60
CA GLY A 212 1.89 -4.08 13.75
C GLY A 212 2.68 -5.37 13.89
N ALA A 213 3.57 -5.69 12.92
CA ALA A 213 4.36 -6.92 12.95
C ALA A 213 5.13 -7.03 14.28
N SER A 214 4.93 -8.14 14.98
CA SER A 214 5.53 -8.41 16.29
C SER A 214 5.60 -9.92 16.54
N ALA A 215 6.50 -10.33 17.42
CA ALA A 215 6.59 -11.71 17.90
C ALA A 215 7.16 -11.74 19.32
N THR A 216 7.15 -12.90 19.95
CA THR A 216 7.64 -13.13 21.31
C THR A 216 9.12 -12.81 21.50
N ASP A 217 9.91 -13.05 20.45
CA ASP A 217 11.35 -12.80 20.43
C ASP A 217 11.85 -12.45 19.01
N SER A 218 13.10 -12.01 18.92
CA SER A 218 13.70 -11.57 17.67
C SER A 218 13.93 -12.70 16.64
N ASN A 219 14.12 -13.93 17.08
CA ASN A 219 14.32 -15.07 16.17
C ASN A 219 12.98 -15.45 15.53
N LYS A 220 11.92 -15.50 16.34
CA LYS A 220 10.56 -15.74 15.87
C LYS A 220 10.14 -14.63 14.90
N PHE A 221 10.38 -13.36 15.25
CA PHE A 221 10.11 -12.23 14.38
C PHE A 221 10.77 -12.40 12.99
N ARG A 222 12.06 -12.72 12.97
CA ARG A 222 12.80 -12.92 11.70
C ARG A 222 12.26 -14.10 10.89
N ALA A 223 11.92 -15.21 11.56
CA ALA A 223 11.36 -16.37 10.89
C ALA A 223 10.02 -16.06 10.23
N VAL A 224 9.12 -15.38 10.94
CA VAL A 224 7.83 -14.91 10.42
C VAL A 224 8.03 -13.91 9.27
N GLN A 225 8.91 -12.94 9.44
CA GLN A 225 9.24 -11.97 8.38
C GLN A 225 9.79 -12.67 7.12
N THR A 226 10.66 -13.67 7.30
CA THR A 226 11.21 -14.45 6.18
C THR A 226 10.12 -15.22 5.45
N PHE A 227 9.20 -15.85 6.20
CA PHE A 227 8.05 -16.53 5.62
C PHE A 227 7.24 -15.57 4.73
N TRP A 228 6.82 -14.43 5.29
CA TRP A 228 5.98 -13.47 4.55
C TRP A 228 6.71 -12.85 3.37
N ALA A 229 7.99 -12.55 3.50
CA ALA A 229 8.80 -12.04 2.39
C ALA A 229 8.79 -13.02 1.21
N ARG A 230 8.98 -14.33 1.48
CA ARG A 230 8.96 -15.36 0.43
C ARG A 230 7.56 -15.57 -0.14
N TYR A 231 6.56 -15.68 0.72
CA TYR A 231 5.19 -15.90 0.31
C TYR A 231 4.68 -14.78 -0.60
N LEU A 232 4.85 -13.52 -0.19
CA LEU A 232 4.44 -12.35 -0.95
C LEU A 232 5.24 -12.19 -2.25
N THR A 233 6.55 -12.41 -2.22
CA THR A 233 7.36 -12.41 -3.44
C THR A 233 6.90 -13.51 -4.41
N LYS A 234 6.59 -14.70 -3.89
CA LYS A 234 6.10 -15.81 -4.72
C LYS A 234 4.71 -15.55 -5.29
N SER A 235 3.91 -14.73 -4.62
CA SER A 235 2.62 -14.24 -5.13
C SER A 235 2.77 -13.13 -6.19
N GLY A 236 3.99 -12.68 -6.50
CA GLY A 236 4.23 -11.60 -7.46
C GLY A 236 4.12 -10.18 -6.89
N ALA A 237 4.00 -10.02 -5.57
CA ALA A 237 3.89 -8.73 -4.90
C ALA A 237 5.17 -7.88 -5.02
N ASP A 238 4.99 -6.57 -5.15
CA ASP A 238 6.05 -5.60 -4.86
C ASP A 238 6.17 -5.46 -3.33
N PHE A 239 7.00 -6.34 -2.75
CA PHE A 239 7.27 -6.39 -1.31
C PHE A 239 8.73 -5.97 -1.03
N SER A 240 8.88 -5.13 0.00
CA SER A 240 10.20 -4.73 0.52
C SER A 240 10.24 -4.87 2.04
N PRO A 241 11.35 -5.39 2.62
CA PRO A 241 11.51 -5.46 4.08
C PRO A 241 11.33 -4.12 4.80
N HIS A 242 11.59 -3.00 4.14
CA HIS A 242 11.37 -1.66 4.71
C HIS A 242 9.89 -1.28 4.85
N ARG A 243 8.99 -2.04 4.21
CA ARG A 243 7.54 -1.88 4.32
C ARG A 243 6.92 -2.89 5.28
N TYR A 244 7.74 -3.63 6.02
CA TYR A 244 7.32 -4.62 7.02
C TYR A 244 7.90 -4.28 8.39
N GLY A 245 7.05 -4.00 9.36
CA GLY A 245 7.52 -3.68 10.70
C GLY A 245 6.41 -3.40 11.70
N HIS A 246 6.84 -3.00 12.89
CA HIS A 246 5.92 -2.62 13.97
C HIS A 246 5.14 -1.35 13.61
N SER A 247 5.77 -0.39 12.94
CA SER A 247 5.16 0.89 12.55
C SER A 247 5.17 1.09 11.04
N LEU A 248 4.17 1.77 10.50
CA LEU A 248 4.14 2.21 9.11
C LEU A 248 5.01 3.46 8.96
N ILE A 249 6.27 3.30 8.51
CA ILE A 249 7.23 4.41 8.48
C ILE A 249 7.15 5.19 7.16
N ASN A 250 7.19 4.51 6.02
CA ASN A 250 7.32 5.12 4.69
C ASN A 250 6.10 4.83 3.80
N PHE A 251 4.90 5.25 4.24
CA PHE A 251 3.72 5.06 3.41
C PHE A 251 3.69 6.11 2.29
N GLU A 252 3.89 5.66 1.03
CA GLU A 252 3.79 6.48 -0.20
C GLU A 252 4.53 7.84 -0.12
N ASN A 253 5.56 7.95 0.71
CA ASN A 253 6.47 9.08 0.64
C ASN A 253 7.13 9.04 -0.73
N GLY A 254 6.83 10.03 -1.56
CA GLY A 254 7.10 10.05 -2.97
C GLY A 254 8.49 9.51 -3.35
N SER A 255 8.47 8.57 -4.27
CA SER A 255 9.60 8.23 -5.12
C SER A 255 9.71 9.24 -6.24
#